data_05f39c4875a7a02514da26e40f0b732b
#
_entry.id   05f39c4875a7a02514da26e40f0b732b
#
_cell.length_a   1.000
_cell.length_b   1.000
_cell.length_c   1.000
_cell.angle_alpha   90.00
_cell.angle_beta   90.00
_cell.angle_gamma   90.00
#
_symmetry.space_group_name_H-M   'P 1'
#
loop_
_entity.id
_entity.type
_entity.pdbx_description
1 polymer ?
#
loop_
_entity_poly.entity_id
_entity_poly.type
_entity_poly.pdbx_seq_one_letter_code
_entity_poly.pdbx_strand_id
1 'polypeptide(L)'
;MKNIKSKKRVKELGEVFTPPELVNEILDKLPAHVWHPKKTFMEPSCGTGNFLVEIAKRKLSLGHKPQDVAQSLFGIDIMEDNVRECRERLVKLLGDKYASIINENIECRDALK
;
A
#
# COMPACT_ATOMS: atom_id res chain seq x y z
N MET A 1 10.68 -14.18 3.54
CA MET A 1 10.75 -12.71 3.57
C MET A 1 10.59 -12.19 4.99
N LYS A 2 11.41 -11.26 5.38
CA LYS A 2 11.29 -10.66 6.71
C LYS A 2 10.20 -9.61 6.72
N ASN A 3 9.29 -9.72 7.68
CA ASN A 3 8.18 -8.77 7.86
C ASN A 3 8.45 -7.80 9.01
N ILE A 4 9.65 -7.86 9.61
CA ILE A 4 10.08 -6.98 10.68
C ILE A 4 11.43 -6.39 10.29
N LYS A 5 11.53 -5.05 10.28
CA LYS A 5 12.76 -4.36 9.89
C LYS A 5 13.87 -4.55 10.95
N SER A 6 13.55 -4.26 12.20
CA SER A 6 14.42 -4.54 13.34
C SER A 6 13.58 -4.51 14.61
N LYS A 7 14.08 -5.19 15.65
CA LYS A 7 13.39 -5.19 16.95
C LYS A 7 13.32 -3.79 17.54
N LYS A 8 14.35 -2.99 17.36
CA LYS A 8 14.39 -1.62 17.86
C LYS A 8 13.32 -0.75 17.19
N ARG A 9 13.21 -0.82 15.85
CA ARG A 9 12.19 -0.05 15.13
C ARG A 9 10.78 -0.46 15.52
N VAL A 10 10.52 -1.76 15.65
CA VAL A 10 9.22 -2.25 16.09
C VAL A 10 8.87 -1.71 17.47
N LYS A 11 9.82 -1.74 18.41
CA LYS A 11 9.62 -1.26 19.78
C LYS A 11 9.36 0.25 19.83
N GLU A 12 10.17 1.04 19.12
CA GLU A 12 10.13 2.50 19.19
C GLU A 12 9.02 3.12 18.34
N LEU A 13 8.71 2.53 17.20
CA LEU A 13 7.78 3.09 16.22
C LEU A 13 6.48 2.29 16.07
N GLY A 14 6.38 1.14 16.74
CA GLY A 14 5.24 0.24 16.57
C GLY A 14 5.19 -0.34 15.16
N GLU A 15 6.34 -0.46 14.49
CA GLU A 15 6.42 -0.87 13.10
C GLU A 15 6.33 -2.38 12.95
N VAL A 16 5.15 -2.86 12.56
CA VAL A 16 4.88 -4.29 12.35
C VAL A 16 4.32 -4.48 10.95
N PHE A 17 4.85 -5.48 10.24
CA PHE A 17 4.44 -5.78 8.87
C PHE A 17 3.47 -6.95 8.85
N THR A 18 2.29 -6.73 8.28
CA THR A 18 1.23 -7.73 8.21
C THR A 18 1.48 -8.66 7.01
N PRO A 19 1.50 -9.99 7.21
CA PRO A 19 1.71 -10.91 6.09
C PRO A 19 0.53 -10.93 5.12
N PRO A 20 0.78 -11.29 3.84
CA PRO A 20 -0.27 -11.24 2.81
C PRO A 20 -1.52 -12.05 3.14
N GLU A 21 -1.38 -13.18 3.79
CA GLU A 21 -2.53 -14.03 4.16
C GLU A 21 -3.47 -13.30 5.09
N LEU A 22 -2.91 -12.62 6.10
CA LEU A 22 -3.72 -11.86 7.05
C LEU A 22 -4.31 -10.61 6.41
N VAL A 23 -3.54 -9.94 5.54
CA VAL A 23 -4.05 -8.79 4.78
C VAL A 23 -5.31 -9.20 4.01
N ASN A 24 -5.23 -10.30 3.25
CA ASN A 24 -6.36 -10.75 2.45
C ASN A 24 -7.55 -11.18 3.29
N GLU A 25 -7.31 -11.79 4.44
CA GLU A 25 -8.37 -12.14 5.38
C GLU A 25 -9.12 -10.88 5.85
N ILE A 26 -8.37 -9.80 6.13
CA ILE A 26 -8.96 -8.51 6.51
C ILE A 26 -9.74 -7.91 5.34
N LEU A 27 -9.16 -7.92 4.14
CA LEU A 27 -9.81 -7.36 2.95
C LEU A 27 -11.10 -8.10 2.60
N ASP A 28 -11.15 -9.40 2.85
CA ASP A 28 -12.35 -10.21 2.60
C ASP A 28 -13.56 -9.75 3.43
N LYS A 29 -13.32 -9.07 4.53
CA LYS A 29 -14.37 -8.58 5.43
C LYS A 29 -14.92 -7.22 5.02
N LEU A 30 -14.31 -6.55 4.04
CA LEU A 30 -14.78 -5.25 3.59
C LEU A 30 -16.05 -5.39 2.76
N PRO A 31 -16.99 -4.41 2.85
CA PRO A 31 -18.21 -4.46 2.04
C PRO A 31 -17.90 -4.33 0.55
N ALA A 32 -18.74 -4.92 -0.29
CA ALA A 32 -18.51 -4.98 -1.73
C ALA A 32 -18.32 -3.61 -2.38
N HIS A 33 -19.02 -2.59 -1.88
CA HIS A 33 -18.99 -1.27 -2.52
C HIS A 33 -17.62 -0.59 -2.48
N VAL A 34 -16.74 -0.98 -1.54
CA VAL A 34 -15.40 -0.37 -1.47
C VAL A 34 -14.52 -0.76 -2.66
N TRP A 35 -14.92 -1.82 -3.39
CA TRP A 35 -14.17 -2.30 -4.57
C TRP A 35 -14.61 -1.64 -5.88
N HIS A 36 -15.49 -0.65 -5.82
CA HIS A 36 -15.81 0.16 -6.99
C HIS A 36 -14.55 0.89 -7.49
N PRO A 37 -14.31 0.99 -8.83
CA PRO A 37 -13.07 1.57 -9.35
C PRO A 37 -12.74 2.97 -8.84
N LYS A 38 -13.75 3.78 -8.53
CA LYS A 38 -13.53 5.16 -8.06
C LYS A 38 -13.32 5.27 -6.56
N LYS A 39 -13.45 4.18 -5.81
CA LYS A 39 -13.21 4.22 -4.37
C LYS A 39 -11.71 4.23 -4.10
N THR A 40 -11.30 5.13 -3.20
CA THR A 40 -9.88 5.27 -2.85
C THR A 40 -9.57 4.58 -1.54
N PHE A 41 -8.31 4.19 -1.40
CA PHE A 41 -7.80 3.60 -0.16
C PHE A 41 -6.65 4.46 0.33
N MET A 42 -6.65 4.79 1.62
CA MET A 42 -5.58 5.54 2.26
C MET A 42 -5.03 4.72 3.43
N GLU A 43 -3.74 4.44 3.40
CA GLU A 43 -3.05 3.74 4.48
C GLU A 43 -2.10 4.73 5.18
N PRO A 44 -2.46 5.23 6.38
CA PRO A 44 -1.65 6.26 7.06
C PRO A 44 -0.33 5.75 7.65
N SER A 45 -0.11 4.45 7.59
CA SER A 45 1.14 3.82 8.03
C SER A 45 1.44 2.67 7.07
N CYS A 46 1.71 3.02 5.80
CA CYS A 46 1.69 2.03 4.73
C CYS A 46 2.86 1.02 4.78
N GLY A 47 3.91 1.31 5.53
CA GLY A 47 5.07 0.44 5.60
C GLY A 47 5.63 0.19 4.20
N THR A 48 5.98 -1.05 3.91
CA THR A 48 6.48 -1.45 2.58
C THR A 48 5.36 -1.74 1.60
N GLY A 49 4.11 -1.46 1.97
CA GLY A 49 2.97 -1.56 1.05
C GLY A 49 2.22 -2.88 1.08
N ASN A 50 2.32 -3.66 2.17
CA ASN A 50 1.67 -4.97 2.21
C ASN A 50 0.15 -4.89 1.96
N PHE A 51 -0.54 -3.93 2.57
CA PHE A 51 -1.97 -3.72 2.30
C PHE A 51 -2.20 -3.17 0.89
N LEU A 52 -1.48 -2.11 0.52
CA LEU A 52 -1.69 -1.44 -0.77
C LEU A 52 -1.42 -2.37 -1.95
N VAL A 53 -0.38 -3.20 -1.86
CA VAL A 53 -0.08 -4.17 -2.92
C VAL A 53 -1.20 -5.20 -3.06
N GLU A 54 -1.71 -5.75 -1.97
CA GLU A 54 -2.81 -6.72 -2.02
C GLU A 54 -4.11 -6.08 -2.51
N ILE A 55 -4.38 -4.84 -2.11
CA ILE A 55 -5.52 -4.09 -2.63
C ILE A 55 -5.39 -3.91 -4.14
N ALA A 56 -4.20 -3.51 -4.61
CA ALA A 56 -3.95 -3.33 -6.03
C ALA A 56 -4.16 -4.63 -6.81
N LYS A 57 -3.62 -5.74 -6.31
CA LYS A 57 -3.81 -7.05 -6.94
C LYS A 57 -5.29 -7.41 -7.04
N ARG A 58 -6.04 -7.17 -5.98
CA ARG A 58 -7.47 -7.48 -5.93
C ARG A 58 -8.25 -6.64 -6.92
N LYS A 59 -7.94 -5.34 -7.01
CA LYS A 59 -8.58 -4.46 -8.00
C LYS A 59 -8.29 -4.91 -9.43
N LEU A 60 -7.04 -5.28 -9.71
CA LEU A 60 -6.68 -5.79 -11.04
C LEU A 60 -7.46 -7.07 -11.37
N SER A 61 -7.60 -7.97 -10.39
CA SER A 61 -8.36 -9.22 -10.59
C SER A 61 -9.84 -8.96 -10.86
N LEU A 62 -10.36 -7.83 -10.41
CA LEU A 62 -11.73 -7.41 -10.66
C LEU A 62 -11.89 -6.68 -12.00
N GLY A 63 -10.81 -6.53 -12.77
CA GLY A 63 -10.84 -5.92 -14.08
C GLY A 63 -10.60 -4.42 -14.11
N HIS A 64 -10.19 -3.82 -12.99
CA HIS A 64 -9.85 -2.40 -12.98
C HIS A 64 -8.59 -2.13 -13.81
N LYS A 65 -8.57 -1.01 -14.50
CA LYS A 65 -7.39 -0.62 -15.30
C LYS A 65 -6.24 -0.21 -14.38
N PRO A 66 -4.99 -0.53 -14.73
CA PRO A 66 -3.84 -0.13 -13.91
C PRO A 66 -3.78 1.36 -13.57
N GLN A 67 -4.18 2.23 -14.49
CA GLN A 67 -4.24 3.67 -14.23
C GLN A 67 -5.22 4.00 -13.12
N ASP A 68 -6.41 3.41 -13.15
CA ASP A 68 -7.43 3.64 -12.12
C ASP A 68 -6.96 3.12 -10.77
N VAL A 69 -6.28 1.97 -10.76
CA VAL A 69 -5.72 1.42 -9.53
C VAL A 69 -4.67 2.37 -8.96
N ALA A 70 -3.73 2.84 -9.77
CA ALA A 70 -2.69 3.77 -9.32
C ALA A 70 -3.29 5.04 -8.73
N GLN A 71 -4.32 5.59 -9.36
CA GLN A 71 -4.99 6.82 -8.91
C GLN A 71 -5.78 6.64 -7.62
N SER A 72 -6.14 5.42 -7.28
CA SER A 72 -7.01 5.13 -6.13
C SER A 72 -6.27 4.78 -4.84
N LEU A 73 -4.95 4.65 -4.89
CA LEU A 73 -4.16 4.20 -3.74
C LEU A 73 -3.29 5.32 -3.18
N PHE A 74 -3.40 5.53 -1.87
CA PHE A 74 -2.65 6.55 -1.14
C PHE A 74 -2.01 5.93 0.08
N GLY A 75 -0.78 6.32 0.37
CA GLY A 75 -0.08 5.81 1.53
C GLY A 75 0.86 6.84 2.11
N ILE A 76 1.09 6.73 3.40
CA ILE A 76 2.01 7.60 4.13
C ILE A 76 2.84 6.72 5.05
N ASP A 77 4.12 6.99 5.13
CA ASP A 77 4.98 6.37 6.14
C ASP A 77 6.09 7.36 6.51
N ILE A 78 6.51 7.32 7.76
CA ILE A 78 7.56 8.21 8.24
C ILE A 78 8.97 7.73 7.83
N MET A 79 9.10 6.46 7.50
CA MET A 79 10.38 5.85 7.15
C MET A 79 10.61 5.88 5.65
N GLU A 80 11.67 6.56 5.23
CA GLU A 80 11.99 6.74 3.81
C GLU A 80 12.21 5.42 3.07
N ASP A 81 12.86 4.44 3.70
CA ASP A 81 13.09 3.14 3.08
C ASP A 81 11.78 2.38 2.82
N ASN A 82 10.81 2.49 3.73
CA ASN A 82 9.49 1.89 3.55
C ASN A 82 8.75 2.51 2.36
N VAL A 83 8.76 3.85 2.28
CA VAL A 83 8.11 4.56 1.18
C VAL A 83 8.71 4.15 -0.15
N ARG A 84 10.04 4.09 -0.24
CA ARG A 84 10.74 3.68 -1.46
C ARG A 84 10.32 2.27 -1.87
N GLU A 85 10.34 1.33 -0.95
CA GLU A 85 9.96 -0.05 -1.25
C GLU A 85 8.49 -0.16 -1.66
N CYS A 86 7.60 0.56 -0.99
CA CYS A 86 6.18 0.59 -1.32
C CYS A 86 5.98 1.09 -2.76
N ARG A 87 6.62 2.20 -3.11
CA ARG A 87 6.57 2.76 -4.46
C ARG A 87 7.08 1.75 -5.50
N GLU A 88 8.23 1.15 -5.25
CA GLU A 88 8.83 0.18 -6.17
C GLU A 88 7.91 -1.02 -6.40
N ARG A 89 7.31 -1.53 -5.35
CA ARG A 89 6.40 -2.68 -5.44
C ARG A 89 5.14 -2.34 -6.27
N LEU A 90 4.57 -1.16 -6.06
CA LEU A 90 3.40 -0.74 -6.81
C LEU A 90 3.74 -0.46 -8.28
N VAL A 91 4.89 0.16 -8.56
CA VAL A 91 5.34 0.39 -9.93
C VAL A 91 5.58 -0.94 -10.66
N LYS A 92 6.21 -1.90 -9.97
CA LYS A 92 6.45 -3.22 -10.55
C LYS A 92 5.15 -3.92 -10.90
N LEU A 93 4.14 -3.77 -10.06
CA LEU A 93 2.84 -4.41 -10.27
C LEU A 93 2.02 -3.72 -11.37
N LEU A 94 1.99 -2.39 -11.38
CA LEU A 94 1.09 -1.62 -12.24
C LEU A 94 1.75 -1.15 -13.54
N GLY A 95 3.06 -0.93 -13.53
CA GLY A 95 3.83 -0.51 -14.69
C GLY A 95 4.54 0.82 -14.50
N ASP A 96 5.71 0.98 -15.13
CA ASP A 96 6.54 2.19 -15.03
C ASP A 96 5.82 3.44 -15.50
N LYS A 97 4.90 3.28 -16.41
CA LYS A 97 4.06 4.33 -16.96
C LYS A 97 3.30 5.11 -15.88
N TYR A 98 3.03 4.45 -14.74
CA TYR A 98 2.26 5.06 -13.65
C TYR A 98 3.14 5.48 -12.47
N ALA A 99 4.45 5.45 -12.62
CA ALA A 99 5.39 5.79 -11.55
C ALA A 99 5.16 7.20 -10.99
N SER A 100 4.88 8.16 -11.85
CA SER A 100 4.64 9.55 -11.42
C SER A 100 3.44 9.64 -10.46
N ILE A 101 2.33 8.99 -10.82
CA ILE A 101 1.11 8.97 -9.98
C ILE A 101 1.41 8.29 -8.65
N ILE A 102 2.06 7.13 -8.70
CA ILE A 102 2.39 6.35 -7.51
C ILE A 102 3.29 7.15 -6.57
N ASN A 103 4.34 7.78 -7.12
CA ASN A 103 5.28 8.55 -6.31
C ASN A 103 4.62 9.76 -5.65
N GLU A 104 3.65 10.36 -6.32
CA GLU A 104 2.89 11.48 -5.76
C GLU A 104 1.96 11.02 -4.63
N ASN A 105 1.34 9.86 -4.79
CA ASN A 105 0.33 9.35 -3.86
C ASN A 105 0.91 8.64 -2.65
N ILE A 106 2.15 8.16 -2.73
CA ILE A 106 2.83 7.50 -1.61
C ILE A 106 3.86 8.47 -1.06
N GLU A 107 3.60 9.00 0.13
CA GLU A 107 4.37 10.10 0.70
C GLU A 107 5.19 9.68 1.92
N CYS A 108 6.39 10.27 2.01
CA CYS A 108 7.24 10.11 3.19
C CYS A 108 7.01 11.31 4.11
N ARG A 109 6.21 11.13 5.13
CA ARG A 109 5.96 12.15 6.14
C ARG A 109 5.26 11.55 7.35
N ASP A 110 5.13 12.34 8.41
CA ASP A 110 4.35 11.95 9.58
C ASP A 110 2.88 12.26 9.30
N ALA A 111 2.03 11.23 9.32
CA ALA A 111 0.61 11.37 9.03
C ALA A 111 -0.14 12.25 10.04
N LEU A 112 0.44 12.46 11.22
CA LEU A 112 -0.18 13.27 12.27
C LEU A 112 0.19 14.76 12.18
N LYS A 113 0.97 15.14 11.17
CA LYS A 113 1.43 16.53 11.01
C LYS A 113 1.04 17.15 9.69
#